data_91acff74a4509ddc463761241c05d32d
#
_entry.id   91acff74a4509ddc463761241c05d32d
#
_cell.length_a   1.000
_cell.length_b   1.000
_cell.length_c   1.000
_cell.angle_alpha   90.00
_cell.angle_beta   90.00
_cell.angle_gamma   90.00
#
_symmetry.space_group_name_H-M   'P 1'
#
loop_
_entity.id
_entity.type
_entity.pdbx_description
1 polymer ?
#
loop_
_entity_poly.entity_id
_entity_poly.type
_entity_poly.pdbx_seq_one_letter_code
_entity_poly.pdbx_strand_id
1 'polypeptide(L)'
;MSLSNKVVAVLIVLVAGYYGLQQRDQQTLGIPENPTRSSSDDLISDAFRQRANDLPVAGEGEVVRLLADDLDGSRHQRFIVRLGSGHTLMIAHNIDLAPRLDALDTGDSVEFSGVYEWNERGGVVHWTHHDPQGRRAGGWIRHRGRKYH
;
A
#
# COMPACT_ATOMS: atom_id res chain seq x y z
N MET A 1 60.12 -15.69 -19.27
CA MET A 1 59.08 -14.72 -18.86
C MET A 1 59.74 -13.69 -17.95
N SER A 2 59.73 -12.44 -18.36
CA SER A 2 60.37 -11.32 -17.64
C SER A 2 59.67 -11.07 -16.31
N LEU A 3 60.43 -10.67 -15.27
CA LEU A 3 59.94 -10.31 -13.93
C LEU A 3 58.82 -9.24 -14.01
N SER A 4 58.87 -8.37 -15.01
CA SER A 4 57.89 -7.34 -15.31
C SER A 4 56.48 -7.91 -15.56
N ASN A 5 56.35 -9.01 -16.31
CA ASN A 5 55.06 -9.60 -16.65
C ASN A 5 54.36 -10.27 -15.46
N LYS A 6 55.19 -10.77 -14.49
CA LYS A 6 54.65 -11.37 -13.24
C LYS A 6 54.10 -10.29 -12.29
N VAL A 7 54.75 -9.15 -12.21
CA VAL A 7 54.28 -8.01 -11.38
C VAL A 7 52.98 -7.41 -11.93
N VAL A 8 52.89 -7.28 -13.23
CA VAL A 8 51.63 -6.78 -13.89
C VAL A 8 50.46 -7.74 -13.69
N ALA A 9 50.70 -9.06 -13.81
CA ALA A 9 49.66 -10.06 -13.59
C ALA A 9 49.14 -10.06 -12.13
N VAL A 10 50.01 -9.91 -11.15
CA VAL A 10 49.65 -9.83 -9.71
C VAL A 10 48.83 -8.56 -9.41
N LEU A 11 49.21 -7.41 -10.00
CA LEU A 11 48.47 -6.15 -9.85
C LEU A 11 47.08 -6.23 -10.44
N ILE A 12 46.88 -6.85 -11.62
CA ILE A 12 45.56 -7.05 -12.22
C ILE A 12 44.66 -7.93 -11.34
N VAL A 13 45.18 -9.00 -10.76
CA VAL A 13 44.43 -9.88 -9.88
C VAL A 13 44.03 -9.16 -8.58
N LEU A 14 44.91 -8.35 -8.00
CA LEU A 14 44.60 -7.56 -6.79
C LEU A 14 43.55 -6.47 -7.07
N VAL A 15 43.63 -5.79 -8.21
CA VAL A 15 42.64 -4.77 -8.61
C VAL A 15 41.28 -5.43 -8.90
N ALA A 16 41.23 -6.54 -9.61
CA ALA A 16 39.99 -7.28 -9.86
C ALA A 16 39.38 -7.82 -8.56
N GLY A 17 40.18 -8.31 -7.62
CA GLY A 17 39.75 -8.73 -6.30
C GLY A 17 39.18 -7.58 -5.45
N TYR A 18 39.81 -6.40 -5.50
CA TYR A 18 39.34 -5.20 -4.79
C TYR A 18 37.98 -4.70 -5.34
N TYR A 19 37.82 -4.63 -6.68
CA TYR A 19 36.57 -4.26 -7.29
C TYR A 19 35.46 -5.32 -7.07
N GLY A 20 35.82 -6.60 -7.05
CA GLY A 20 34.87 -7.69 -6.76
C GLY A 20 34.38 -7.68 -5.32
N LEU A 21 35.20 -7.25 -4.35
CA LEU A 21 34.83 -7.08 -2.95
C LEU A 21 33.95 -5.83 -2.75
N GLN A 22 34.22 -4.73 -3.45
CA GLN A 22 33.40 -3.53 -3.38
C GLN A 22 31.99 -3.71 -3.97
N GLN A 23 31.81 -4.59 -4.96
CA GLN A 23 30.49 -4.89 -5.51
C GLN A 23 29.63 -5.80 -4.61
N ARG A 24 30.21 -6.47 -3.62
CA ARG A 24 29.46 -7.30 -2.69
C ARG A 24 28.73 -6.52 -1.60
N ASP A 25 29.18 -5.31 -1.26
CA ASP A 25 28.56 -4.49 -0.22
C ASP A 25 27.35 -3.66 -0.70
N GLN A 26 27.00 -3.74 -1.99
CA GLN A 26 25.80 -3.08 -2.56
C GLN A 26 24.59 -4.01 -2.71
N GLN A 27 24.68 -5.27 -2.25
CA GLN A 27 23.50 -6.06 -1.99
C GLN A 27 22.95 -5.66 -0.60
N THR A 28 22.46 -4.42 -0.49
CA THR A 28 21.44 -4.11 0.50
C THR A 28 20.41 -5.23 0.43
N LEU A 29 20.16 -5.86 1.55
CA LEU A 29 19.02 -6.75 1.77
C LEU A 29 17.76 -5.95 1.44
N GLY A 30 17.45 -5.83 0.14
CA GLY A 30 16.17 -5.37 -0.32
C GLY A 30 15.15 -6.36 0.21
N ILE A 31 14.40 -5.94 1.22
CA ILE A 31 13.16 -6.59 1.58
C ILE A 31 12.40 -6.67 0.24
N PRO A 32 11.98 -7.86 -0.23
CA PRO A 32 11.27 -7.94 -1.49
C PRO A 32 10.02 -7.07 -1.36
N GLU A 33 10.02 -5.90 -2.01
CA GLU A 33 8.79 -5.14 -2.18
C GLU A 33 7.79 -6.07 -2.85
N ASN A 34 6.65 -6.29 -2.21
CA ASN A 34 5.59 -7.09 -2.79
C ASN A 34 5.12 -6.36 -4.07
N PRO A 35 5.39 -6.87 -5.28
CA PRO A 35 5.10 -6.15 -6.52
C PRO A 35 3.62 -5.79 -6.67
N THR A 36 2.73 -6.56 -6.04
CA THR A 36 1.29 -6.30 -6.03
C THR A 36 0.93 -5.07 -5.20
N ARG A 37 1.66 -4.83 -4.09
CA ARG A 37 1.45 -3.67 -3.20
C ARG A 37 1.88 -2.38 -3.88
N SER A 38 3.06 -2.37 -4.51
CA SER A 38 3.56 -1.21 -5.26
C SER A 38 2.57 -0.80 -6.36
N SER A 39 2.04 -1.76 -7.14
CA SER A 39 1.11 -1.47 -8.23
C SER A 39 -0.23 -0.87 -7.77
N SER A 40 -0.75 -1.28 -6.61
CA SER A 40 -2.00 -0.75 -6.04
C SER A 40 -1.82 0.67 -5.50
N ASP A 41 -0.71 0.92 -4.84
CA ASP A 41 -0.35 2.25 -4.31
C ASP A 41 -0.13 3.25 -5.45
N ASP A 42 0.50 2.82 -6.55
CA ASP A 42 0.71 3.63 -7.75
C ASP A 42 -0.63 3.98 -8.40
N LEU A 43 -1.55 3.02 -8.50
CA LEU A 43 -2.89 3.25 -9.04
C LEU A 43 -3.64 4.32 -8.25
N ILE A 44 -3.64 4.24 -6.92
CA ILE A 44 -4.33 5.21 -6.05
C ILE A 44 -3.64 6.58 -6.12
N SER A 45 -2.30 6.62 -6.16
CA SER A 45 -1.54 7.85 -6.31
C SER A 45 -1.82 8.53 -7.66
N ASP A 46 -1.94 7.75 -8.73
CA ASP A 46 -2.33 8.25 -10.05
C ASP A 46 -3.77 8.75 -10.07
N ALA A 47 -4.69 8.03 -9.45
CA ALA A 47 -6.08 8.44 -9.30
C ALA A 47 -6.18 9.80 -8.59
N PHE A 48 -5.39 10.01 -7.55
CA PHE A 48 -5.34 11.31 -6.86
C PHE A 48 -4.82 12.43 -7.77
N ARG A 49 -3.70 12.20 -8.48
CA ARG A 49 -3.13 13.20 -9.41
C ARG A 49 -4.09 13.57 -10.54
N GLN A 50 -4.83 12.57 -11.05
CA GLN A 50 -5.79 12.74 -12.14
C GLN A 50 -7.18 13.19 -11.70
N ARG A 51 -7.41 13.32 -10.38
CA ARG A 51 -8.72 13.66 -9.79
C ARG A 51 -9.82 12.68 -10.23
N ALA A 52 -9.46 11.38 -10.25
CA ALA A 52 -10.39 10.33 -10.69
C ALA A 52 -11.51 10.11 -9.66
N ASN A 53 -12.69 9.75 -10.16
CA ASN A 53 -13.85 9.35 -9.38
C ASN A 53 -14.40 8.02 -9.90
N ASP A 54 -15.22 7.34 -9.09
CA ASP A 54 -15.86 6.04 -9.40
C ASP A 54 -14.84 4.97 -9.85
N LEU A 55 -13.63 4.99 -9.26
CA LEU A 55 -12.55 4.07 -9.63
C LEU A 55 -12.50 2.88 -8.65
N PRO A 56 -12.74 1.64 -9.12
CA PRO A 56 -12.52 0.45 -8.29
C PRO A 56 -11.04 0.33 -7.92
N VAL A 57 -10.76 0.20 -6.63
CA VAL A 57 -9.40 0.05 -6.08
C VAL A 57 -9.34 -1.04 -5.04
N ALA A 58 -8.16 -1.59 -4.88
CA ALA A 58 -7.79 -2.40 -3.73
C ALA A 58 -6.42 -1.96 -3.23
N GLY A 59 -6.17 -2.10 -1.95
CA GLY A 59 -4.91 -1.70 -1.36
C GLY A 59 -4.73 -2.21 0.05
N GLU A 60 -3.59 -1.86 0.63
CA GLU A 60 -3.25 -2.13 2.02
C GLU A 60 -2.63 -0.87 2.62
N GLY A 61 -2.91 -0.60 3.88
CA GLY A 61 -2.31 0.55 4.56
C GLY A 61 -2.37 0.44 6.07
N GLU A 62 -1.59 1.29 6.72
CA GLU A 62 -1.58 1.47 8.16
C GLU A 62 -2.64 2.48 8.58
N VAL A 63 -3.44 2.16 9.57
CA VAL A 63 -4.38 3.10 10.17
C VAL A 63 -3.60 4.17 10.94
N VAL A 64 -3.62 5.39 10.46
CA VAL A 64 -2.90 6.51 11.11
C VAL A 64 -3.81 7.40 11.95
N ARG A 65 -5.12 7.30 11.78
CA ARG A 65 -6.08 8.08 12.55
C ARG A 65 -7.48 7.47 12.51
N LEU A 66 -8.09 7.33 13.66
CA LEU A 66 -9.52 7.04 13.79
C LEU A 66 -10.29 8.38 13.81
N LEU A 67 -11.43 8.43 13.14
CA LEU A 67 -12.33 9.57 13.11
C LEU A 67 -13.63 9.21 13.81
N ALA A 68 -14.40 10.21 14.21
CA ALA A 68 -15.77 9.98 14.67
C ALA A 68 -16.59 9.33 13.55
N ASP A 69 -17.44 8.37 13.91
CA ASP A 69 -18.38 7.79 12.96
C ASP A 69 -19.29 8.90 12.40
N ASP A 70 -19.61 8.80 11.12
CA ASP A 70 -20.61 9.65 10.49
C ASP A 70 -21.97 8.97 10.68
N LEU A 71 -22.87 9.65 11.37
CA LEU A 71 -24.19 9.14 11.68
C LEU A 71 -25.31 9.83 10.90
N ASP A 72 -24.97 10.75 9.99
CA ASP A 72 -25.93 11.45 9.15
C ASP A 72 -26.27 10.59 7.91
N GLY A 73 -27.55 10.27 7.74
CA GLY A 73 -28.00 9.38 6.68
C GLY A 73 -27.50 7.95 6.88
N SER A 74 -26.82 7.37 5.88
CA SER A 74 -26.16 6.07 6.02
C SER A 74 -24.95 6.19 6.94
N ARG A 75 -24.89 5.33 7.94
CA ARG A 75 -23.83 5.39 8.96
C ARG A 75 -22.52 4.83 8.43
N HIS A 76 -21.42 5.55 8.70
CA HIS A 76 -20.09 5.13 8.26
C HIS A 76 -19.07 5.18 9.40
N GLN A 77 -18.35 4.11 9.60
CA GLN A 77 -17.10 4.13 10.34
C GLN A 77 -16.03 4.77 9.46
N ARG A 78 -15.29 5.77 10.00
CA ARG A 78 -14.31 6.54 9.24
C ARG A 78 -12.93 6.47 9.88
N PHE A 79 -11.91 6.27 9.05
CA PHE A 79 -10.52 6.32 9.50
C PHE A 79 -9.59 6.65 8.33
N ILE A 80 -8.39 7.14 8.66
CA ILE A 80 -7.36 7.48 7.67
C ILE A 80 -6.34 6.35 7.63
N VAL A 81 -6.02 5.89 6.43
CA VAL A 81 -4.92 4.96 6.17
C VAL A 81 -3.79 5.65 5.42
N ARG A 82 -2.56 5.24 5.73
CA ARG A 82 -1.36 5.58 4.99
C ARG A 82 -0.90 4.35 4.20
N LEU A 83 -0.79 4.50 2.88
CA LEU A 83 -0.28 3.49 1.97
C LEU A 83 1.24 3.36 2.08
N GLY A 84 1.82 2.32 1.52
CA GLY A 84 3.27 2.12 1.45
C GLY A 84 4.01 3.24 0.71
N SER A 85 3.36 3.89 -0.26
CA SER A 85 3.84 5.09 -0.97
C SER A 85 3.92 6.35 -0.09
N GLY A 86 3.34 6.31 1.12
CA GLY A 86 3.17 7.48 1.99
C GLY A 86 1.90 8.29 1.71
N HIS A 87 1.16 8.00 0.63
CA HIS A 87 -0.13 8.63 0.36
C HIS A 87 -1.14 8.29 1.46
N THR A 88 -1.94 9.26 1.88
CA THR A 88 -3.01 9.05 2.87
C THR A 88 -4.37 9.26 2.23
N LEU A 89 -5.32 8.42 2.58
CA LEU A 89 -6.71 8.53 2.16
C LEU A 89 -7.66 8.15 3.30
N MET A 90 -8.91 8.54 3.17
CA MET A 90 -9.95 8.14 4.12
C MET A 90 -10.63 6.84 3.67
N ILE A 91 -10.88 5.94 4.60
CA ILE A 91 -11.85 4.86 4.43
C ILE A 91 -13.17 5.29 5.07
N ALA A 92 -14.26 5.16 4.32
CA ALA A 92 -15.64 5.37 4.78
C ALA A 92 -16.41 4.04 4.65
N HIS A 93 -16.40 3.24 5.71
CA HIS A 93 -17.02 1.92 5.76
C HIS A 93 -18.45 2.01 6.22
N ASN A 94 -19.39 1.63 5.36
CA ASN A 94 -20.82 1.67 5.67
C ASN A 94 -21.20 0.57 6.69
N ILE A 95 -21.51 0.99 7.91
CA ILE A 95 -21.85 0.09 9.04
C ILE A 95 -23.34 -0.24 9.13
N ASP A 96 -24.15 0.22 8.18
CA ASP A 96 -25.52 -0.26 7.99
C ASP A 96 -25.55 -1.52 7.11
N LEU A 97 -24.52 -1.72 6.26
CA LEU A 97 -24.45 -2.80 5.29
C LEU A 97 -23.38 -3.85 5.62
N ALA A 98 -22.42 -3.52 6.46
CA ALA A 98 -21.36 -4.42 6.90
C ALA A 98 -21.04 -4.23 8.40
N PRO A 99 -20.50 -5.25 9.08
CA PRO A 99 -20.15 -5.12 10.49
C PRO A 99 -19.08 -4.05 10.70
N ARG A 100 -19.21 -3.27 11.78
CA ARG A 100 -18.19 -2.32 12.24
C ARG A 100 -16.90 -3.05 12.64
N LEU A 101 -15.76 -2.42 12.43
CA LEU A 101 -14.46 -2.89 12.90
C LEU A 101 -14.22 -2.39 14.34
N ASP A 102 -14.77 -3.07 15.35
CA ASP A 102 -14.73 -2.59 16.75
C ASP A 102 -13.33 -2.66 17.37
N ALA A 103 -12.46 -3.57 16.88
CA ALA A 103 -11.10 -3.76 17.38
C ALA A 103 -10.05 -3.03 16.54
N LEU A 104 -10.45 -2.00 15.78
CA LEU A 104 -9.54 -1.22 14.96
C LEU A 104 -8.84 -0.15 15.79
N ASP A 105 -7.50 -0.15 15.74
CA ASP A 105 -6.66 0.82 16.43
C ASP A 105 -5.69 1.51 15.47
N THR A 106 -5.20 2.69 15.88
CA THR A 106 -4.09 3.36 15.18
C THR A 106 -2.84 2.48 15.23
N GLY A 107 -2.17 2.33 14.08
CA GLY A 107 -1.04 1.43 13.89
C GLY A 107 -1.42 0.06 13.32
N ASP A 108 -2.70 -0.27 13.28
CA ASP A 108 -3.14 -1.52 12.64
C ASP A 108 -2.96 -1.49 11.12
N SER A 109 -2.62 -2.64 10.53
CA SER A 109 -2.67 -2.84 9.09
C SER A 109 -4.05 -3.31 8.65
N VAL A 110 -4.57 -2.72 7.58
CA VAL A 110 -5.81 -3.12 6.92
C VAL A 110 -5.60 -3.31 5.43
N GLU A 111 -6.20 -4.34 4.88
CA GLU A 111 -6.42 -4.49 3.44
C GLU A 111 -7.84 -4.02 3.13
N PHE A 112 -8.03 -3.41 1.96
CA PHE A 112 -9.35 -2.94 1.55
C PHE A 112 -9.58 -3.11 0.06
N SER A 113 -10.85 -3.20 -0.32
CA SER A 113 -11.33 -3.10 -1.69
C SER A 113 -12.61 -2.30 -1.68
N GLY A 114 -12.74 -1.35 -2.61
CA GLY A 114 -13.89 -0.46 -2.70
C GLY A 114 -13.81 0.45 -3.91
N VAL A 115 -14.46 1.59 -3.83
CA VAL A 115 -14.50 2.60 -4.88
C VAL A 115 -13.83 3.88 -4.37
N TYR A 116 -12.85 4.37 -5.13
CA TYR A 116 -12.15 5.61 -4.85
C TYR A 116 -12.88 6.79 -5.43
N GLU A 117 -13.02 7.85 -4.63
CA GLU A 117 -13.50 9.17 -5.00
C GLU A 117 -12.47 10.22 -4.61
N TRP A 118 -12.20 11.12 -5.51
CA TRP A 118 -11.24 12.19 -5.27
C TRP A 118 -11.77 13.24 -4.29
N ASN A 119 -10.90 13.70 -3.42
CA ASN A 119 -11.03 14.97 -2.70
C ASN A 119 -9.63 15.55 -2.45
N GLU A 120 -9.54 16.81 -2.10
CA GLU A 120 -8.27 17.52 -1.88
C GLU A 120 -7.43 17.00 -0.72
N ARG A 121 -7.97 16.11 0.13
CA ARG A 121 -7.32 15.53 1.32
C ARG A 121 -6.77 14.12 1.07
N GLY A 122 -6.57 13.73 -0.18
CA GLY A 122 -6.02 12.43 -0.55
C GLY A 122 -7.03 11.45 -1.11
N GLY A 123 -8.31 11.78 -1.12
CA GLY A 123 -9.41 10.95 -1.58
C GLY A 123 -10.07 10.14 -0.47
N VAL A 124 -11.13 9.45 -0.85
CA VAL A 124 -11.88 8.52 0.01
C VAL A 124 -12.11 7.22 -0.73
N VAL A 125 -11.97 6.10 -0.03
CA VAL A 125 -12.45 4.80 -0.48
C VAL A 125 -13.71 4.47 0.31
N HIS A 126 -14.79 4.28 -0.39
CA HIS A 126 -16.07 3.83 0.13
C HIS A 126 -16.53 2.55 -0.58
N TRP A 127 -17.79 2.12 -0.43
CA TRP A 127 -18.29 0.88 -1.02
C TRP A 127 -17.47 -0.35 -0.61
N THR A 128 -17.02 -0.37 0.64
CA THR A 128 -16.21 -1.45 1.23
C THR A 128 -17.08 -2.55 1.87
N HIS A 129 -18.19 -2.89 1.24
CA HIS A 129 -19.19 -3.87 1.67
C HIS A 129 -19.78 -4.59 0.44
N HIS A 130 -20.53 -5.67 0.66
CA HIS A 130 -21.25 -6.31 -0.44
C HIS A 130 -22.30 -5.36 -1.04
N ASP A 131 -22.62 -5.53 -2.32
CA ASP A 131 -23.74 -4.83 -2.92
C ASP A 131 -25.05 -5.57 -2.64
N PRO A 132 -25.97 -5.02 -1.83
CA PRO A 132 -27.26 -5.65 -1.54
C PRO A 132 -28.11 -5.90 -2.78
N GLN A 133 -27.86 -5.16 -3.87
CA GLN A 133 -28.60 -5.26 -5.12
C GLN A 133 -27.89 -6.08 -6.19
N GLY A 134 -26.65 -6.53 -5.92
CA GLY A 134 -25.86 -7.36 -6.83
C GLY A 134 -25.49 -6.70 -8.17
N ARG A 135 -25.54 -5.38 -8.26
CA ARG A 135 -25.28 -4.61 -9.49
C ARG A 135 -23.80 -4.28 -9.69
N ARG A 136 -23.01 -4.26 -8.61
CA ARG A 136 -21.58 -3.98 -8.60
C ARG A 136 -20.81 -5.09 -7.90
N ALA A 137 -19.55 -5.23 -8.22
CA ALA A 137 -18.63 -6.02 -7.39
C ALA A 137 -18.63 -5.44 -5.98
N GLY A 138 -18.87 -6.28 -4.98
CA GLY A 138 -18.81 -5.88 -3.58
C GLY A 138 -17.38 -5.59 -3.15
N GLY A 139 -17.23 -4.58 -2.29
CA GLY A 139 -15.98 -4.29 -1.61
C GLY A 139 -15.87 -5.03 -0.27
N TRP A 140 -14.80 -4.75 0.45
CA TRP A 140 -14.54 -5.34 1.76
C TRP A 140 -13.38 -4.63 2.46
N ILE A 141 -13.29 -4.84 3.78
CA ILE A 141 -12.08 -4.56 4.58
C ILE A 141 -11.63 -5.86 5.22
N ARG A 142 -10.31 -6.10 5.25
CA ARG A 142 -9.72 -7.17 6.06
C ARG A 142 -8.86 -6.58 7.16
N HIS A 143 -9.11 -6.99 8.39
CA HIS A 143 -8.40 -6.56 9.58
C HIS A 143 -8.15 -7.77 10.48
N ARG A 144 -6.90 -7.99 10.89
CA ARG A 144 -6.48 -9.13 11.74
C ARG A 144 -7.02 -10.48 11.23
N GLY A 145 -6.96 -10.69 9.91
CA GLY A 145 -7.41 -11.93 9.25
C GLY A 145 -8.94 -12.05 9.05
N ARG A 146 -9.75 -11.17 9.65
CA ARG A 146 -11.20 -11.16 9.48
C ARG A 146 -11.60 -10.22 8.35
N LYS A 147 -12.53 -10.69 7.51
CA LYS A 147 -13.14 -9.92 6.42
C LYS A 147 -14.46 -9.30 6.88
N TYR A 148 -14.64 -8.02 6.58
CA TYR A 148 -15.83 -7.22 6.84
C TYR A 148 -16.41 -6.79 5.49
N HIS A 149 -17.65 -7.22 5.17
CA HIS A 149 -18.28 -6.97 3.86
C HIS A 149 -19.78 -7.18 3.90
#